data_56d96c009bc6be0cacc0fd2ccd771d60
#
_entry.id   56d96c009bc6be0cacc0fd2ccd771d60
#
_cell.length_a   1.000
_cell.length_b   1.000
_cell.length_c   1.000
_cell.angle_alpha   90.00
_cell.angle_beta   90.00
_cell.angle_gamma   90.00
#
_symmetry.space_group_name_H-M   'P 1'
#
loop_
_entity.id
_entity.type
_entity.pdbx_description
1 polymer ?
#
loop_
_entity_poly.entity_id
_entity_poly.type
_entity_poly.pdbx_seq_one_letter_code
_entity_poly.pdbx_strand_id
1 'polypeptide(L)'
;RGLGDVYKRQEFNRQNNNIELIASENFVSEAVMEAQGSVLTNKYAEGYPGRRYYGGCEFVDVTESVAIDRAKALFGAEHVNVQPHSGSQANMAVYLVALDYGDTVLGMNLSHGGHLTHGSPVNFSGKSYHFVEYGVDKDTELINYDEVRKLAIEHKPKLIVAGAVSYTHLRAH
;
A
#
# COMPACT_ATOMS: atom_id res chain seq x y z
N ARG A 1 -12.68 8.73 -32.92
CA ARG A 1 -12.26 9.28 -31.61
C ARG A 1 -13.40 9.05 -30.65
N GLY A 2 -13.22 8.13 -29.76
CA GLY A 2 -14.30 7.56 -28.96
C GLY A 2 -14.61 8.35 -27.70
N LEU A 3 -15.71 7.96 -27.05
CA LEU A 3 -16.18 8.49 -25.77
C LEU A 3 -15.04 8.55 -24.71
N GLY A 4 -14.11 7.60 -24.75
CA GLY A 4 -12.95 7.55 -23.88
C GLY A 4 -12.01 8.77 -24.00
N ASP A 5 -11.86 9.37 -25.17
CA ASP A 5 -11.00 10.56 -25.35
C ASP A 5 -11.62 11.81 -24.71
N VAL A 6 -12.95 11.87 -24.65
CA VAL A 6 -13.66 12.97 -23.98
C VAL A 6 -13.45 12.90 -22.47
N TYR A 7 -13.63 11.73 -21.87
CA TYR A 7 -13.46 11.55 -20.43
C TYR A 7 -11.99 11.73 -19.99
N LYS A 8 -11.04 11.22 -20.76
CA LYS A 8 -9.61 11.47 -20.49
C LYS A 8 -9.27 12.96 -20.45
N ARG A 9 -9.83 13.75 -21.40
CA ARG A 9 -9.63 15.19 -21.42
C ARG A 9 -10.31 15.89 -20.25
N GLN A 10 -11.51 15.45 -19.89
CA GLN A 10 -12.22 16.00 -18.74
C GLN A 10 -11.45 15.73 -17.43
N GLU A 11 -10.95 14.51 -17.24
CA GLU A 11 -10.13 14.16 -16.09
C GLU A 11 -8.80 14.92 -16.06
N PHE A 12 -8.13 15.05 -17.20
CA PHE A 12 -6.93 15.88 -17.30
C PHE A 12 -7.20 17.33 -16.89
N ASN A 13 -8.31 17.91 -17.36
CA ASN A 13 -8.68 19.26 -16.98
C ASN A 13 -9.03 19.37 -15.49
N ARG A 14 -9.67 18.35 -14.90
CA ARG A 14 -9.96 18.31 -13.47
C ARG A 14 -8.66 18.31 -12.67
N GLN A 15 -7.71 17.45 -13.01
CA GLN A 15 -6.42 17.37 -12.32
C GLN A 15 -5.62 18.67 -12.42
N ASN A 16 -5.69 19.38 -13.55
CA ASN A 16 -4.97 20.65 -13.74
C ASN A 16 -5.62 21.84 -13.02
N ASN A 17 -6.92 21.83 -12.83
CA ASN A 17 -7.66 22.99 -12.35
C ASN A 17 -8.17 22.88 -10.91
N ASN A 18 -8.12 21.69 -10.31
CA ASN A 18 -8.55 21.46 -8.95
C ASN A 18 -7.36 21.18 -8.04
N ILE A 19 -7.45 21.61 -6.80
CA ILE A 19 -6.50 21.25 -5.77
C ILE A 19 -6.92 19.89 -5.19
N GLU A 20 -6.03 18.90 -5.30
CA GLU A 20 -6.26 17.58 -4.71
C GLU A 20 -5.82 17.59 -3.24
N LEU A 21 -6.71 17.17 -2.34
CA LEU A 21 -6.47 17.15 -0.91
C LEU A 21 -6.32 15.73 -0.34
N ILE A 22 -6.30 14.70 -1.18
CA ILE A 22 -6.05 13.32 -0.77
C ILE A 22 -4.54 13.10 -0.72
N ALA A 23 -3.99 13.00 0.48
CA ALA A 23 -2.54 12.92 0.70
C ALA A 23 -1.87 11.69 0.07
N SER A 24 -2.61 10.64 -0.23
CA SER A 24 -2.12 9.41 -0.86
C SER A 24 -2.13 9.46 -2.39
N GLU A 25 -2.70 10.49 -3.01
CA GLU A 25 -2.65 10.66 -4.46
C GLU A 25 -1.34 11.30 -4.90
N ASN A 26 -0.84 10.86 -6.06
CA ASN A 26 0.38 11.39 -6.66
C ASN A 26 0.23 11.44 -8.18
N PHE A 27 0.86 12.42 -8.80
CA PHE A 27 0.96 12.53 -10.26
C PHE A 27 2.17 11.75 -10.74
N VAL A 28 1.92 10.71 -11.52
CA VAL A 28 2.98 9.90 -12.13
C VAL A 28 3.50 10.56 -13.41
N SER A 29 4.72 10.22 -13.80
CA SER A 29 5.30 10.67 -15.06
C SER A 29 4.60 10.05 -16.28
N GLU A 30 4.70 10.72 -17.44
CA GLU A 30 4.17 10.19 -18.70
C GLU A 30 4.75 8.80 -19.02
N ALA A 31 6.03 8.56 -18.73
CA ALA A 31 6.68 7.27 -18.94
C ALA A 31 6.04 6.13 -18.13
N VAL A 32 5.59 6.40 -16.89
CA VAL A 32 4.86 5.41 -16.07
C VAL A 32 3.49 5.13 -16.68
N MET A 33 2.77 6.17 -17.13
CA MET A 33 1.46 5.98 -17.77
C MET A 33 1.58 5.22 -19.09
N GLU A 34 2.62 5.48 -19.88
CA GLU A 34 2.90 4.76 -21.13
C GLU A 34 3.21 3.28 -20.86
N ALA A 35 4.05 2.99 -19.88
CA ALA A 35 4.39 1.62 -19.50
C ALA A 35 3.17 0.84 -19.04
N GLN A 36 2.31 1.44 -18.22
CA GLN A 36 1.09 0.82 -17.71
C GLN A 36 0.08 0.50 -18.81
N GLY A 37 -0.02 1.36 -19.84
CA GLY A 37 -0.91 1.19 -21.00
C GLY A 37 -0.28 0.45 -22.18
N SER A 38 0.86 -0.18 -22.01
CA SER A 38 1.61 -0.86 -23.08
C SER A 38 1.09 -2.27 -23.37
N VAL A 39 1.67 -2.90 -24.41
CA VAL A 39 1.37 -4.30 -24.77
C VAL A 39 1.73 -5.31 -23.69
N LEU A 40 2.56 -4.95 -22.73
CA LEU A 40 2.88 -5.79 -21.57
C LEU A 40 1.62 -6.16 -20.76
N THR A 41 0.59 -5.32 -20.80
CA THR A 41 -0.72 -5.54 -20.16
C THR A 41 -1.39 -6.85 -20.65
N ASN A 42 -1.09 -7.31 -21.86
CA ASN A 42 -1.66 -8.52 -22.45
C ASN A 42 -0.99 -9.80 -21.95
N LYS A 43 0.16 -9.72 -21.29
CA LYS A 43 0.94 -10.90 -20.90
C LYS A 43 0.54 -11.41 -19.53
N TYR A 44 0.02 -12.64 -19.50
CA TYR A 44 -0.18 -13.40 -18.28
C TYR A 44 1.15 -13.95 -17.77
N ALA A 45 1.61 -13.47 -16.62
CA ALA A 45 2.96 -13.71 -16.09
C ALA A 45 2.94 -14.22 -14.64
N GLU A 46 2.13 -15.23 -14.37
CA GLU A 46 2.07 -15.87 -13.05
C GLU A 46 3.43 -16.45 -12.66
N GLY A 47 3.82 -16.25 -11.41
CA GLY A 47 5.13 -16.60 -10.87
C GLY A 47 6.02 -15.37 -10.72
N TYR A 48 7.33 -15.58 -10.76
CA TYR A 48 8.34 -14.52 -10.55
C TYR A 48 9.36 -14.53 -11.70
N PRO A 49 10.15 -13.48 -11.89
CA PRO A 49 11.21 -13.44 -12.89
C PRO A 49 12.07 -14.69 -12.86
N GLY A 50 12.24 -15.33 -14.02
CA GLY A 50 12.96 -16.60 -14.15
C GLY A 50 12.28 -17.85 -13.58
N ARG A 51 11.09 -17.71 -12.97
CA ARG A 51 10.30 -18.82 -12.39
C ARG A 51 8.83 -18.65 -12.72
N ARG A 52 8.51 -18.51 -14.00
CA ARG A 52 7.13 -18.38 -14.49
C ARG A 52 6.49 -19.73 -14.74
N TYR A 53 5.18 -19.77 -14.55
CA TYR A 53 4.39 -20.96 -14.90
C TYR A 53 4.15 -21.10 -16.40
N TYR A 54 4.27 -20.00 -17.16
CA TYR A 54 4.01 -19.96 -18.61
C TYR A 54 5.20 -19.38 -19.36
N GLY A 55 5.34 -19.77 -20.62
CA GLY A 55 6.37 -19.25 -21.53
C GLY A 55 6.08 -17.83 -22.01
N GLY A 56 7.06 -17.21 -22.68
CA GLY A 56 6.94 -15.89 -23.30
C GLY A 56 7.03 -14.73 -22.30
N CYS A 57 7.70 -14.93 -21.18
CA CYS A 57 7.82 -13.94 -20.10
C CYS A 57 9.15 -13.18 -20.08
N GLU A 58 10.03 -13.40 -21.06
CA GLU A 58 11.38 -12.88 -21.14
C GLU A 58 11.42 -11.34 -20.97
N PHE A 59 10.47 -10.66 -21.59
CA PHE A 59 10.43 -9.20 -21.59
C PHE A 59 9.72 -8.63 -20.36
N VAL A 60 8.66 -9.27 -19.87
CA VAL A 60 8.03 -8.86 -18.61
C VAL A 60 8.94 -9.13 -17.41
N ASP A 61 9.80 -10.14 -17.48
CA ASP A 61 10.81 -10.42 -16.46
C ASP A 61 11.82 -9.29 -16.34
N VAL A 62 12.23 -8.68 -17.46
CA VAL A 62 13.10 -7.50 -17.44
C VAL A 62 12.42 -6.34 -16.72
N THR A 63 11.16 -6.06 -17.04
CA THR A 63 10.41 -4.96 -16.44
C THR A 63 10.24 -5.16 -14.93
N GLU A 64 9.86 -6.35 -14.51
CA GLU A 64 9.67 -6.66 -13.08
C GLU A 64 11.01 -6.63 -12.33
N SER A 65 12.09 -7.17 -12.91
CA SER A 65 13.42 -7.12 -12.31
C SER A 65 13.93 -5.71 -12.13
N VAL A 66 13.76 -4.84 -13.12
CA VAL A 66 14.12 -3.40 -13.01
C VAL A 66 13.34 -2.72 -11.89
N ALA A 67 12.04 -3.01 -11.75
CA ALA A 67 11.22 -2.46 -10.66
C ALA A 67 11.72 -2.95 -9.29
N ILE A 68 12.05 -4.23 -9.16
CA ILE A 68 12.61 -4.81 -7.93
C ILE A 68 13.95 -4.13 -7.57
N ASP A 69 14.86 -4.00 -8.52
CA ASP A 69 16.20 -3.44 -8.28
C ASP A 69 16.10 -1.95 -7.89
N ARG A 70 15.25 -1.19 -8.55
CA ARG A 70 15.01 0.21 -8.21
C ARG A 70 14.39 0.37 -6.82
N ALA A 71 13.42 -0.46 -6.47
CA ALA A 71 12.82 -0.44 -5.14
C ALA A 71 13.84 -0.84 -4.05
N LYS A 72 14.68 -1.85 -4.30
CA LYS A 72 15.78 -2.19 -3.40
C LYS A 72 16.73 -1.03 -3.18
N ALA A 73 17.13 -0.35 -4.25
CA ALA A 73 18.03 0.80 -4.17
C ALA A 73 17.39 1.99 -3.42
N LEU A 74 16.10 2.25 -3.69
CA LEU A 74 15.37 3.37 -3.10
C LEU A 74 15.16 3.20 -1.58
N PHE A 75 14.80 2.00 -1.15
CA PHE A 75 14.44 1.71 0.24
C PHE A 75 15.56 1.05 1.04
N GLY A 76 16.70 0.73 0.43
CA GLY A 76 17.78 -0.02 1.07
C GLY A 76 17.36 -1.43 1.49
N ALA A 77 16.39 -2.02 0.79
CA ALA A 77 15.82 -3.31 1.14
C ALA A 77 16.57 -4.47 0.52
N GLU A 78 16.74 -5.56 1.28
CA GLU A 78 17.34 -6.80 0.77
C GLU A 78 16.40 -7.56 -0.15
N HIS A 79 15.10 -7.55 0.17
CA HIS A 79 14.05 -8.24 -0.57
C HIS A 79 12.90 -7.30 -0.89
N VAL A 80 12.38 -7.39 -2.11
CA VAL A 80 11.25 -6.59 -2.59
C VAL A 80 10.32 -7.46 -3.43
N ASN A 81 9.03 -7.28 -3.22
CA ASN A 81 7.99 -7.80 -4.09
C ASN A 81 7.20 -6.62 -4.66
N VAL A 82 7.18 -6.50 -5.99
CA VAL A 82 6.52 -5.40 -6.71
C VAL A 82 5.19 -5.82 -7.35
N GLN A 83 4.71 -7.04 -7.08
CA GLN A 83 3.49 -7.58 -7.71
C GLN A 83 2.16 -7.10 -7.10
N PRO A 84 2.06 -6.68 -5.82
CA PRO A 84 0.79 -6.19 -5.31
C PRO A 84 0.24 -5.04 -6.16
N HIS A 85 -1.03 -5.15 -6.55
CA HIS A 85 -1.70 -4.12 -7.37
C HIS A 85 -2.15 -2.90 -6.57
N SER A 86 -2.09 -2.97 -5.23
CA SER A 86 -2.52 -1.90 -4.32
C SER A 86 -1.86 -2.01 -2.96
N GLY A 87 -1.85 -0.92 -2.20
CA GLY A 87 -1.41 -0.93 -0.80
C GLY A 87 -2.24 -1.89 0.06
N SER A 88 -3.54 -2.01 -0.21
CA SER A 88 -4.40 -2.98 0.49
C SER A 88 -3.97 -4.42 0.25
N GLN A 89 -3.61 -4.78 -0.98
CA GLN A 89 -3.10 -6.12 -1.27
C GLN A 89 -1.72 -6.35 -0.65
N ALA A 90 -0.85 -5.35 -0.65
CA ALA A 90 0.45 -5.44 0.01
C ALA A 90 0.31 -5.70 1.52
N ASN A 91 -0.56 -4.94 2.20
CA ASN A 91 -0.86 -5.15 3.62
C ASN A 91 -1.48 -6.53 3.88
N MET A 92 -2.40 -6.96 3.01
CA MET A 92 -3.02 -8.30 3.11
C MET A 92 -1.97 -9.41 3.00
N ALA A 93 -1.00 -9.28 2.09
CA ALA A 93 0.08 -10.26 1.95
C ALA A 93 0.94 -10.35 3.23
N VAL A 94 1.26 -9.20 3.83
CA VAL A 94 2.00 -9.15 5.11
C VAL A 94 1.20 -9.82 6.22
N TYR A 95 -0.10 -9.53 6.34
CA TYR A 95 -0.94 -10.14 7.37
C TYR A 95 -1.04 -11.66 7.22
N LEU A 96 -1.21 -12.15 5.99
CA LEU A 96 -1.29 -13.60 5.72
C LEU A 96 0.00 -14.36 6.04
N VAL A 97 1.15 -13.67 5.99
CA VAL A 97 2.44 -14.28 6.35
C VAL A 97 2.70 -14.22 7.85
N ALA A 98 2.29 -13.13 8.51
CA ALA A 98 2.64 -12.85 9.90
C ALA A 98 1.60 -13.32 10.92
N LEU A 99 0.37 -13.59 10.50
CA LEU A 99 -0.78 -13.79 11.37
C LEU A 99 -1.61 -15.01 10.98
N ASP A 100 -2.22 -15.62 11.97
CA ASP A 100 -3.36 -16.52 11.81
C ASP A 100 -4.68 -15.75 11.96
N TYR A 101 -5.77 -16.26 11.38
CA TYR A 101 -7.08 -15.63 11.53
C TYR A 101 -7.48 -15.52 13.01
N GLY A 102 -7.94 -14.32 13.40
CA GLY A 102 -8.32 -14.02 14.78
C GLY A 102 -7.17 -13.51 15.65
N ASP A 103 -5.94 -13.49 15.14
CA ASP A 103 -4.81 -12.93 15.90
C ASP A 103 -5.00 -11.45 16.22
N THR A 104 -4.43 -11.04 17.35
CA THR A 104 -4.49 -9.66 17.81
C THR A 104 -3.42 -8.81 17.10
N VAL A 105 -3.88 -7.67 16.60
CA VAL A 105 -3.04 -6.66 15.91
C VAL A 105 -3.27 -5.31 16.56
N LEU A 106 -2.22 -4.53 16.76
CA LEU A 106 -2.33 -3.15 17.20
C LEU A 106 -2.22 -2.23 15.97
N GLY A 107 -3.23 -1.41 15.73
CA GLY A 107 -3.31 -0.53 14.57
C GLY A 107 -3.78 0.88 14.91
N MET A 108 -3.44 1.85 14.07
CA MET A 108 -3.88 3.23 14.26
C MET A 108 -5.36 3.40 13.94
N ASN A 109 -6.10 4.07 14.82
CA ASN A 109 -7.51 4.38 14.60
C ASN A 109 -7.73 5.15 13.30
N LEU A 110 -8.75 4.79 12.54
CA LEU A 110 -9.08 5.40 11.25
C LEU A 110 -9.29 6.91 11.35
N SER A 111 -9.97 7.38 12.40
CA SER A 111 -10.24 8.81 12.62
C SER A 111 -9.02 9.62 13.04
N HIS A 112 -7.93 8.95 13.43
CA HIS A 112 -6.68 9.56 13.85
C HIS A 112 -5.56 9.42 12.82
N GLY A 113 -5.89 9.07 11.58
CA GLY A 113 -4.94 8.93 10.48
C GLY A 113 -4.60 7.49 10.11
N GLY A 114 -5.31 6.50 10.67
CA GLY A 114 -5.20 5.10 10.24
C GLY A 114 -5.75 4.89 8.84
N HIS A 115 -5.45 3.74 8.26
CA HIS A 115 -5.98 3.29 6.98
C HIS A 115 -7.12 2.27 7.20
N LEU A 116 -7.97 2.07 6.20
CA LEU A 116 -9.00 1.02 6.24
C LEU A 116 -8.42 -0.36 6.56
N THR A 117 -7.22 -0.67 6.04
CA THR A 117 -6.52 -1.92 6.31
C THR A 117 -5.89 -2.02 7.70
N HIS A 118 -6.03 -1.00 8.54
CA HIS A 118 -5.60 -1.03 9.94
C HIS A 118 -6.73 -1.45 10.89
N GLY A 119 -7.60 -2.36 10.45
CA GLY A 119 -8.60 -2.99 11.30
C GLY A 119 -10.01 -2.43 11.18
N SER A 120 -10.31 -1.60 10.17
CA SER A 120 -11.68 -1.12 9.96
C SER A 120 -12.66 -2.30 9.84
N PRO A 121 -13.81 -2.28 10.55
CA PRO A 121 -14.78 -3.38 10.55
C PRO A 121 -15.37 -3.70 9.16
N VAL A 122 -15.32 -2.75 8.23
CA VAL A 122 -15.80 -2.94 6.85
C VAL A 122 -14.73 -3.49 5.93
N ASN A 123 -13.48 -3.52 6.37
CA ASN A 123 -12.32 -4.00 5.62
C ASN A 123 -12.00 -5.47 5.94
N PHE A 124 -11.28 -6.14 5.03
CA PHE A 124 -10.81 -7.51 5.27
C PHE A 124 -10.03 -7.64 6.59
N SER A 125 -9.22 -6.65 6.93
CA SER A 125 -8.38 -6.65 8.13
C SER A 125 -9.20 -6.76 9.42
N GLY A 126 -10.22 -5.93 9.58
CA GLY A 126 -11.11 -5.97 10.76
C GLY A 126 -12.05 -7.17 10.78
N LYS A 127 -12.27 -7.82 9.63
CA LYS A 127 -13.07 -9.06 9.54
C LYS A 127 -12.28 -10.32 9.87
N SER A 128 -10.97 -10.30 9.60
CA SER A 128 -10.11 -11.47 9.71
C SER A 128 -9.26 -11.51 10.97
N TYR A 129 -9.00 -10.35 11.58
CA TYR A 129 -8.11 -10.21 12.74
C TYR A 129 -8.76 -9.38 13.84
N HIS A 130 -8.29 -9.55 15.06
CA HIS A 130 -8.73 -8.75 16.20
C HIS A 130 -7.85 -7.50 16.34
N PHE A 131 -8.34 -6.35 15.88
CA PHE A 131 -7.61 -5.10 16.00
C PHE A 131 -7.90 -4.37 17.31
N VAL A 132 -6.83 -4.00 18.00
CA VAL A 132 -6.81 -3.04 19.10
C VAL A 132 -6.30 -1.71 18.54
N GLU A 133 -7.03 -0.64 18.80
CA GLU A 133 -6.71 0.66 18.21
C GLU A 133 -5.86 1.50 19.15
N TYR A 134 -4.86 2.20 18.58
CA TYR A 134 -4.19 3.33 19.23
C TYR A 134 -4.46 4.61 18.44
N GLY A 135 -4.33 5.75 19.08
CA GLY A 135 -4.61 7.03 18.46
C GLY A 135 -3.61 8.11 18.81
N VAL A 136 -4.00 9.34 18.56
CA VAL A 136 -3.29 10.55 19.00
C VAL A 136 -3.92 11.11 20.26
N ASP A 137 -3.12 11.74 21.09
CA ASP A 137 -3.57 12.47 22.26
C ASP A 137 -4.41 13.68 21.82
N LYS A 138 -5.50 13.95 22.55
CA LYS A 138 -6.49 14.95 22.17
C LYS A 138 -5.96 16.38 22.21
N ASP A 139 -5.05 16.67 23.15
CA ASP A 139 -4.58 18.03 23.40
C ASP A 139 -3.31 18.34 22.60
N THR A 140 -2.44 17.34 22.44
CA THR A 140 -1.16 17.49 21.74
C THR A 140 -1.19 17.09 20.28
N GLU A 141 -2.21 16.31 19.86
CA GLU A 141 -2.35 15.73 18.52
C GLU A 141 -1.16 14.81 18.12
N LEU A 142 -0.38 14.35 19.10
CA LEU A 142 0.76 13.46 18.91
C LEU A 142 0.42 12.04 19.35
N ILE A 143 1.13 11.07 18.78
CA ILE A 143 1.03 9.68 19.22
C ILE A 143 1.64 9.57 20.63
N ASN A 144 0.85 9.07 21.58
CA ASN A 144 1.34 8.76 22.92
C ASN A 144 1.97 7.35 22.92
N TYR A 145 3.28 7.30 22.85
CA TYR A 145 4.01 6.02 22.83
C TYR A 145 3.90 5.21 24.13
N ASP A 146 3.67 5.86 25.27
CA ASP A 146 3.45 5.15 26.54
C ASP A 146 2.10 4.43 26.53
N GLU A 147 1.07 5.04 25.94
CA GLU A 147 -0.22 4.36 25.74
C GLU A 147 -0.11 3.22 24.73
N VAL A 148 0.61 3.39 23.62
CA VAL A 148 0.90 2.32 22.65
C VAL A 148 1.60 1.15 23.36
N ARG A 149 2.60 1.44 24.20
CA ARG A 149 3.32 0.43 24.98
C ARG A 149 2.40 -0.30 25.95
N LYS A 150 1.54 0.41 26.65
CA LYS A 150 0.56 -0.16 27.59
C LYS A 150 -0.39 -1.13 26.87
N LEU A 151 -0.99 -0.69 25.75
CA LEU A 151 -1.85 -1.52 24.91
C LEU A 151 -1.12 -2.77 24.40
N ALA A 152 0.12 -2.60 23.95
CA ALA A 152 0.93 -3.73 23.48
C ALA A 152 1.21 -4.77 24.61
N ILE A 153 1.48 -4.31 25.83
CA ILE A 153 1.70 -5.20 26.98
C ILE A 153 0.40 -5.91 27.40
N GLU A 154 -0.71 -5.18 27.42
CA GLU A 154 -2.03 -5.67 27.83
C GLU A 154 -2.58 -6.70 26.82
N HIS A 155 -2.58 -6.35 25.53
CA HIS A 155 -3.23 -7.15 24.50
C HIS A 155 -2.28 -8.12 23.77
N LYS A 156 -0.97 -7.98 23.97
CA LYS A 156 0.08 -8.85 23.39
C LYS A 156 -0.12 -9.11 21.90
N PRO A 157 -0.24 -8.05 21.06
CA PRO A 157 -0.46 -8.23 19.63
C PRO A 157 0.72 -8.96 18.98
N LYS A 158 0.43 -9.79 17.97
CA LYS A 158 1.46 -10.42 17.14
C LYS A 158 2.08 -9.43 16.15
N LEU A 159 1.35 -8.38 15.78
CA LEU A 159 1.77 -7.36 14.83
C LEU A 159 1.33 -5.97 15.31
N ILE A 160 2.20 -4.99 15.13
CA ILE A 160 1.86 -3.57 15.29
C ILE A 160 1.98 -2.91 13.92
N VAL A 161 0.89 -2.31 13.46
CA VAL A 161 0.87 -1.56 12.20
C VAL A 161 1.17 -0.11 12.51
N ALA A 162 2.32 0.38 12.03
CA ALA A 162 2.78 1.74 12.23
C ALA A 162 2.76 2.52 10.92
N GLY A 163 2.15 3.69 10.93
CA GLY A 163 2.06 4.59 9.78
C GLY A 163 0.71 5.27 9.68
N ALA A 164 0.71 6.57 9.39
CA ALA A 164 -0.50 7.35 9.15
C ALA A 164 -0.65 7.61 7.65
N VAL A 165 -1.87 7.44 7.11
CA VAL A 165 -2.16 7.63 5.67
C VAL A 165 -1.98 9.08 5.24
N SER A 166 -2.27 10.01 6.12
CA SER A 166 -2.14 11.46 5.86
C SER A 166 -0.72 12.00 6.04
N TYR A 167 0.27 11.13 6.23
CA TYR A 167 1.65 11.54 6.47
C TYR A 167 2.43 11.63 5.16
N THR A 168 2.84 12.83 4.79
CA THR A 168 3.54 13.12 3.51
C THR A 168 5.07 13.06 3.61
N HIS A 169 5.64 12.94 4.80
CA HIS A 169 7.09 12.83 4.98
C HIS A 169 7.49 11.40 5.31
N LEU A 170 8.35 10.83 4.48
CA LEU A 170 9.03 9.58 4.78
C LEU A 170 9.95 9.78 5.99
N ARG A 171 9.51 9.33 7.16
CA ARG A 171 10.42 8.92 8.19
C ARG A 171 10.61 7.41 8.08
N ALA A 172 11.53 7.02 7.19
CA ALA A 172 12.15 5.72 7.31
C ALA A 172 13.07 5.77 8.53
N HIS A 173 12.73 5.03 9.55
CA HIS A 173 13.61 4.74 10.66
C HIS A 173 13.72 3.24 10.80
#